data_f3f8c74fa217a94db32ab9d04e68e4bf
#
_entry.id   f3f8c74fa217a94db32ab9d04e68e4bf
#
_cell.length_a   1.000
_cell.length_b   1.000
_cell.length_c   1.000
_cell.angle_alpha   90.00
_cell.angle_beta   90.00
_cell.angle_gamma   90.00
#
_symmetry.space_group_name_H-M   'P 1'
#
loop_
_entity.id
_entity.type
_entity.pdbx_description
1 polymer ?
#
loop_
_entity_poly.entity_id
_entity_poly.type
_entity_poly.pdbx_seq_one_letter_code
_entity_poly.pdbx_strand_id
1 'polypeptide(L)'
;MPSLWKAITEELQFPPLQDDLSCDLIVIGSGIAGLSSAYEAARCGARVAVIDRGQISGGMTARTTAHLVSEIDDRYFELIDAFGDDRARLYHESQVAAINRIETVCRDESIDADFARLPGYLIPAEPDHMDELQKEFDACRKLGVAVEWTEHAPYPLLPGTKALKFADQGRFHPLKYCAGLTQAITSRAGRIHCGTAYVGHKEEDGAVVIQTESGPVIRAGAALFATNSPVNDRVAIHTKQVPMRTYAMAGRVPAGSVEDALVWDTLWPYHYVRLQPDGETDWLIAGGEDHRTGTANDMDERFGRLEAWTRQRFPSFGEIEYRWSGQVMEPDDCLPFSGRDGSDRIYVHTGDSGTGMTNGVAGALNFIALYRNEKARFADLFDPARKPVSRYALGEYVKGQGAVVSNLAEYVESGEVESLDEVKPGEGAILRRGLAKVAVYRDEHGSLIERSAVCTHVGCIVHWNSFEKCWDCPCHGSQFQPDGTVLNAPAVRPLAKLDQSRDAAAEQEAAQVD
;
A
#
# COMPACT_ATOMS: atom_id res chain seq x y z
N MET A 1 1.44 -16.68 1.17
CA MET A 1 0.30 -17.27 0.41
C MET A 1 -0.24 -16.23 -0.56
N PRO A 2 -0.83 -16.60 -1.72
CA PRO A 2 -1.45 -15.62 -2.61
C PRO A 2 -2.69 -15.00 -1.93
N SER A 3 -3.00 -13.75 -2.27
CA SER A 3 -4.29 -13.16 -1.92
C SER A 3 -5.43 -13.85 -2.69
N LEU A 4 -6.67 -13.70 -2.23
CA LEU A 4 -7.85 -14.17 -2.96
C LEU A 4 -7.80 -13.72 -4.43
N TRP A 5 -7.51 -12.44 -4.69
CA TRP A 5 -7.49 -11.87 -6.03
C TRP A 5 -6.53 -12.57 -6.98
N LYS A 6 -5.31 -12.88 -6.49
CA LYS A 6 -4.32 -13.64 -7.30
C LYS A 6 -4.74 -15.09 -7.55
N ALA A 7 -5.49 -15.68 -6.62
CA ALA A 7 -5.92 -17.06 -6.74
C ALA A 7 -7.08 -17.24 -7.76
N ILE A 8 -7.95 -16.22 -7.88
CA ILE A 8 -9.15 -16.28 -8.75
C ILE A 8 -9.01 -15.48 -10.05
N THR A 9 -7.84 -14.91 -10.34
CA THR A 9 -7.61 -14.11 -11.56
C THR A 9 -6.43 -14.66 -12.34
N GLU A 10 -6.59 -14.79 -13.65
CA GLU A 10 -5.50 -15.14 -14.55
C GLU A 10 -4.47 -14.01 -14.62
N GLU A 11 -3.19 -14.34 -14.46
CA GLU A 11 -2.10 -13.37 -14.43
C GLU A 11 -1.71 -12.95 -15.85
N LEU A 12 -1.75 -11.65 -16.13
CA LEU A 12 -1.30 -11.10 -17.38
C LEU A 12 0.22 -11.04 -17.43
N GLN A 13 0.80 -11.54 -18.54
CA GLN A 13 2.25 -11.56 -18.75
C GLN A 13 2.67 -10.48 -19.74
N PHE A 14 3.67 -9.67 -19.36
CA PHE A 14 4.30 -8.68 -20.22
C PHE A 14 5.82 -8.89 -20.21
N PRO A 15 6.48 -8.82 -21.39
CA PRO A 15 7.91 -9.02 -21.46
C PRO A 15 8.68 -7.87 -20.78
N PRO A 16 9.86 -8.13 -20.24
CA PRO A 16 10.74 -7.07 -19.76
C PRO A 16 11.21 -6.20 -20.95
N LEU A 17 11.62 -4.97 -20.62
CA LEU A 17 12.19 -4.06 -21.59
C LEU A 17 13.53 -4.62 -22.10
N GLN A 18 13.69 -4.73 -23.42
CA GLN A 18 14.88 -5.28 -24.05
C GLN A 18 15.77 -4.19 -24.66
N ASP A 19 15.16 -3.15 -25.21
CA ASP A 19 15.84 -2.08 -25.95
C ASP A 19 15.50 -0.71 -25.35
N ASP A 20 16.31 0.30 -25.66
CA ASP A 20 16.04 1.68 -25.29
C ASP A 20 14.69 2.15 -25.82
N LEU A 21 14.00 2.95 -25.02
CA LEU A 21 12.65 3.39 -25.29
C LEU A 21 12.52 4.92 -25.22
N SER A 22 11.70 5.49 -26.10
CA SER A 22 11.27 6.89 -26.01
C SER A 22 9.75 7.01 -25.94
N CYS A 23 9.25 7.86 -25.04
CA CYS A 23 7.83 8.10 -24.82
C CYS A 23 7.57 9.55 -24.35
N ASP A 24 6.30 9.94 -24.28
CA ASP A 24 5.92 11.25 -23.74
C ASP A 24 5.80 11.17 -22.21
N LEU A 25 5.31 10.04 -21.70
CA LEU A 25 5.18 9.74 -20.28
C LEU A 25 5.67 8.34 -19.96
N ILE A 26 6.58 8.24 -18.98
CA ILE A 26 6.91 6.97 -18.33
C ILE A 26 6.22 6.90 -16.96
N VAL A 27 5.56 5.77 -16.69
CA VAL A 27 4.96 5.45 -15.38
C VAL A 27 5.77 4.31 -14.76
N ILE A 28 6.26 4.54 -13.55
CA ILE A 28 7.01 3.56 -12.74
C ILE A 28 6.06 3.01 -11.68
N GLY A 29 5.71 1.73 -11.82
CA GLY A 29 4.72 1.04 -11.01
C GLY A 29 3.40 0.80 -11.74
N SER A 30 2.97 -0.47 -11.78
CA SER A 30 1.77 -0.94 -12.46
C SER A 30 0.62 -1.28 -11.51
N GLY A 31 0.60 -0.67 -10.33
CA GLY A 31 -0.54 -0.70 -9.41
C GLY A 31 -1.71 0.16 -9.93
N ILE A 32 -2.81 0.21 -9.16
CA ILE A 32 -4.02 0.96 -9.56
C ILE A 32 -3.73 2.43 -9.86
N ALA A 33 -2.92 3.11 -9.06
CA ALA A 33 -2.55 4.51 -9.27
C ALA A 33 -1.78 4.72 -10.58
N GLY A 34 -0.77 3.87 -10.83
CA GLY A 34 0.04 3.93 -12.05
C GLY A 34 -0.76 3.62 -13.30
N LEU A 35 -1.53 2.53 -13.30
CA LEU A 35 -2.36 2.15 -14.45
C LEU A 35 -3.49 3.14 -14.72
N SER A 36 -4.14 3.68 -13.69
CA SER A 36 -5.16 4.72 -13.89
C SER A 36 -4.55 5.99 -14.48
N SER A 37 -3.37 6.41 -14.02
CA SER A 37 -2.66 7.56 -14.56
C SER A 37 -2.20 7.33 -16.00
N ALA A 38 -1.66 6.15 -16.30
CA ALA A 38 -1.26 5.74 -17.65
C ALA A 38 -2.45 5.72 -18.61
N TYR A 39 -3.58 5.18 -18.16
CA TYR A 39 -4.83 5.17 -18.94
C TYR A 39 -5.32 6.59 -19.26
N GLU A 40 -5.37 7.47 -18.26
CA GLU A 40 -5.81 8.87 -18.50
C GLU A 40 -4.89 9.59 -19.49
N ALA A 41 -3.57 9.39 -19.39
CA ALA A 41 -2.62 9.98 -20.32
C ALA A 41 -2.74 9.39 -21.73
N ALA A 42 -2.86 8.06 -21.87
CA ALA A 42 -3.05 7.40 -23.16
C ALA A 42 -4.37 7.83 -23.82
N ARG A 43 -5.44 8.00 -23.05
CA ARG A 43 -6.73 8.51 -23.53
C ARG A 43 -6.64 9.94 -24.07
N CYS A 44 -5.70 10.74 -23.58
CA CYS A 44 -5.40 12.08 -24.07
C CYS A 44 -4.40 12.10 -25.24
N GLY A 45 -3.99 10.94 -25.75
CA GLY A 45 -3.11 10.81 -26.92
C GLY A 45 -1.62 10.83 -26.60
N ALA A 46 -1.21 10.77 -25.34
CA ALA A 46 0.20 10.66 -24.96
C ALA A 46 0.74 9.25 -25.31
N ARG A 47 1.98 9.19 -25.80
CA ARG A 47 2.73 7.94 -25.93
C ARG A 47 3.21 7.51 -24.54
N VAL A 48 2.50 6.56 -23.94
CA VAL A 48 2.75 6.11 -22.57
C VAL A 48 3.56 4.82 -22.57
N ALA A 49 4.51 4.73 -21.65
CA ALA A 49 5.12 3.48 -21.24
C ALA A 49 4.91 3.26 -19.74
N VAL A 50 4.73 1.99 -19.34
CA VAL A 50 4.64 1.57 -17.94
C VAL A 50 5.72 0.54 -17.69
N ILE A 51 6.49 0.69 -16.63
CA ILE A 51 7.44 -0.34 -16.17
C ILE A 51 7.10 -0.76 -14.74
N ASP A 52 7.33 -2.03 -14.46
CA ASP A 52 7.21 -2.57 -13.11
C ASP A 52 8.34 -3.57 -12.83
N ARG A 53 8.85 -3.58 -11.61
CA ARG A 53 9.84 -4.56 -11.14
C ARG A 53 9.29 -5.98 -11.18
N GLY A 54 8.02 -6.13 -10.78
CA GLY A 54 7.30 -7.41 -10.71
C GLY A 54 6.32 -7.59 -11.85
N GLN A 55 5.28 -8.36 -11.58
CA GLN A 55 4.14 -8.57 -12.47
C GLN A 55 3.16 -7.41 -12.38
N ILE A 56 2.33 -7.28 -13.41
CA ILE A 56 1.28 -6.24 -13.47
C ILE A 56 0.37 -6.32 -12.23
N SER A 57 0.16 -5.19 -11.57
CA SER A 57 -0.63 -5.09 -10.33
C SER A 57 -0.22 -6.07 -9.21
N GLY A 58 0.96 -6.68 -9.30
CA GLY A 58 1.42 -7.73 -8.39
C GLY A 58 1.79 -7.25 -6.98
N GLY A 59 1.92 -5.93 -6.78
CA GLY A 59 2.22 -5.28 -5.50
C GLY A 59 1.01 -5.16 -4.57
N MET A 60 0.85 -3.99 -3.92
CA MET A 60 -0.19 -3.77 -2.90
C MET A 60 -1.61 -3.78 -3.48
N THR A 61 -1.79 -3.43 -4.76
CA THR A 61 -3.09 -3.57 -5.44
C THR A 61 -3.63 -5.00 -5.42
N ALA A 62 -2.77 -6.02 -5.53
CA ALA A 62 -3.18 -7.41 -5.40
C ALA A 62 -3.42 -7.85 -3.94
N ARG A 63 -3.11 -7.02 -2.96
CA ARG A 63 -3.20 -7.33 -1.53
C ARG A 63 -4.29 -6.54 -0.80
N THR A 64 -5.00 -5.68 -1.53
CA THR A 64 -6.11 -4.87 -1.01
C THR A 64 -7.34 -5.75 -0.69
N THR A 65 -8.22 -5.27 0.17
CA THR A 65 -9.58 -5.80 0.30
C THR A 65 -10.55 -5.15 -0.69
N ALA A 66 -10.10 -4.11 -1.39
CA ALA A 66 -10.79 -3.43 -2.49
C ALA A 66 -12.13 -2.75 -2.10
N HIS A 67 -12.13 -2.08 -0.96
CA HIS A 67 -13.18 -1.14 -0.61
C HIS A 67 -13.07 0.12 -1.48
N LEU A 68 -14.18 0.60 -2.00
CA LEU A 68 -14.29 1.90 -2.67
C LEU A 68 -15.14 2.81 -1.79
N VAL A 69 -14.49 3.56 -0.94
CA VAL A 69 -15.15 4.42 0.06
C VAL A 69 -14.86 5.89 -0.19
N SER A 70 -15.85 6.74 0.09
CA SER A 70 -15.67 8.19 0.12
C SER A 70 -15.42 8.73 1.52
N GLU A 71 -15.52 7.87 2.52
CA GLU A 71 -15.20 8.14 3.91
C GLU A 71 -13.68 7.96 4.12
N ILE A 72 -13.11 8.65 5.11
CA ILE A 72 -11.69 8.57 5.46
C ILE A 72 -11.53 7.73 6.73
N ASP A 73 -10.50 6.88 6.77
CA ASP A 73 -10.23 6.00 7.92
C ASP A 73 -10.02 6.80 9.23
N ASP A 74 -9.38 7.96 9.13
CA ASP A 74 -9.06 8.85 10.25
C ASP A 74 -10.25 9.71 10.72
N ARG A 75 -11.43 9.60 10.13
CA ARG A 75 -12.66 10.37 10.38
C ARG A 75 -12.63 11.81 9.85
N TYR A 76 -13.79 12.27 9.39
CA TYR A 76 -13.94 13.64 8.91
C TYR A 76 -13.83 14.69 10.01
N PHE A 77 -14.19 14.39 11.23
CA PHE A 77 -14.05 15.37 12.32
C PHE A 77 -12.57 15.66 12.61
N GLU A 78 -11.67 14.65 12.55
CA GLU A 78 -10.22 14.85 12.67
C GLU A 78 -9.66 15.62 11.46
N LEU A 79 -10.13 15.30 10.26
CA LEU A 79 -9.70 16.00 9.04
C LEU A 79 -10.12 17.48 9.06
N ILE A 80 -11.32 17.80 9.59
CA ILE A 80 -11.77 19.17 9.79
C ILE A 80 -10.88 19.90 10.80
N ASP A 81 -10.53 19.26 11.91
CA ASP A 81 -9.63 19.85 12.91
C ASP A 81 -8.24 20.12 12.33
N ALA A 82 -7.74 19.20 11.51
CA ALA A 82 -6.43 19.32 10.89
C ALA A 82 -6.38 20.39 9.78
N PHE A 83 -7.38 20.45 8.90
CA PHE A 83 -7.31 21.22 7.64
C PHE A 83 -8.45 22.21 7.43
N GLY A 84 -9.50 22.18 8.26
CA GLY A 84 -10.71 22.97 8.09
C GLY A 84 -11.71 22.38 7.08
N ASP A 85 -12.92 22.92 7.10
CA ASP A 85 -14.08 22.43 6.37
C ASP A 85 -13.88 22.32 4.87
N ASP A 86 -13.24 23.31 4.26
CA ASP A 86 -13.12 23.39 2.80
C ASP A 86 -12.18 22.31 2.25
N ARG A 87 -11.07 22.03 2.94
CA ARG A 87 -10.15 20.96 2.53
C ARG A 87 -10.74 19.58 2.82
N ALA A 88 -11.41 19.39 3.95
CA ALA A 88 -12.10 18.15 4.26
C ALA A 88 -13.21 17.85 3.24
N ARG A 89 -13.99 18.84 2.83
CA ARG A 89 -14.98 18.72 1.75
C ARG A 89 -14.31 18.37 0.42
N LEU A 90 -13.20 19.02 0.09
CA LEU A 90 -12.48 18.78 -1.15
C LEU A 90 -11.91 17.35 -1.20
N TYR A 91 -11.47 16.80 -0.06
CA TYR A 91 -11.07 15.40 0.05
C TYR A 91 -12.25 14.48 -0.25
N HIS A 92 -13.40 14.65 0.43
CA HIS A 92 -14.61 13.87 0.14
C HIS A 92 -14.97 13.89 -1.35
N GLU A 93 -14.98 15.08 -1.96
CA GLU A 93 -15.28 15.24 -3.39
C GLU A 93 -14.29 14.50 -4.28
N SER A 94 -13.00 14.41 -3.88
CA SER A 94 -11.98 13.66 -4.62
C SER A 94 -12.25 12.16 -4.59
N GLN A 95 -12.69 11.63 -3.45
CA GLN A 95 -13.02 10.22 -3.29
C GLN A 95 -14.29 9.85 -4.08
N VAL A 96 -15.32 10.68 -4.00
CA VAL A 96 -16.54 10.52 -4.83
C VAL A 96 -16.19 10.56 -6.32
N ALA A 97 -15.33 11.49 -6.75
CA ALA A 97 -14.88 11.57 -8.12
C ALA A 97 -14.12 10.30 -8.56
N ALA A 98 -13.31 9.71 -7.68
CA ALA A 98 -12.58 8.47 -7.93
C ALA A 98 -13.53 7.28 -8.12
N ILE A 99 -14.53 7.10 -7.24
CA ILE A 99 -15.52 6.02 -7.37
C ILE A 99 -16.31 6.17 -8.68
N ASN A 100 -16.78 7.39 -8.99
CA ASN A 100 -17.47 7.70 -10.23
C ASN A 100 -16.59 7.44 -11.46
N ARG A 101 -15.28 7.71 -11.35
CA ARG A 101 -14.34 7.44 -12.44
C ARG A 101 -14.14 5.96 -12.69
N ILE A 102 -13.98 5.15 -11.64
CA ILE A 102 -13.89 3.69 -11.76
C ILE A 102 -15.13 3.13 -12.47
N GLU A 103 -16.33 3.51 -12.02
CA GLU A 103 -17.59 3.10 -12.64
C GLU A 103 -17.68 3.50 -14.11
N THR A 104 -17.30 4.75 -14.41
CA THR A 104 -17.30 5.28 -15.78
C THR A 104 -16.31 4.51 -16.67
N VAL A 105 -15.11 4.22 -16.18
CA VAL A 105 -14.09 3.48 -16.92
C VAL A 105 -14.55 2.03 -17.17
N CYS A 106 -15.13 1.37 -16.17
CA CYS A 106 -15.71 0.03 -16.36
C CYS A 106 -16.73 0.00 -17.49
N ARG A 107 -17.62 0.99 -17.52
CA ARG A 107 -18.63 1.11 -18.58
C ARG A 107 -18.02 1.45 -19.96
N ASP A 108 -17.19 2.48 -20.02
CA ASP A 108 -16.68 3.02 -21.28
C ASP A 108 -15.70 2.08 -21.98
N GLU A 109 -14.90 1.32 -21.20
CA GLU A 109 -13.95 0.32 -21.70
C GLU A 109 -14.51 -1.11 -21.66
N SER A 110 -15.78 -1.29 -21.27
CA SER A 110 -16.45 -2.60 -21.14
C SER A 110 -15.70 -3.58 -20.23
N ILE A 111 -15.20 -3.08 -19.08
CA ILE A 111 -14.45 -3.88 -18.10
C ILE A 111 -15.45 -4.52 -17.14
N ASP A 112 -15.56 -5.85 -17.17
CA ASP A 112 -16.30 -6.62 -16.17
C ASP A 112 -15.43 -6.81 -14.91
N ALA A 113 -15.44 -5.80 -14.05
CA ALA A 113 -14.71 -5.79 -12.77
C ALA A 113 -15.62 -6.08 -11.57
N ASP A 114 -16.77 -6.70 -11.73
CA ASP A 114 -17.75 -6.96 -10.66
C ASP A 114 -18.10 -5.67 -9.87
N PHE A 115 -18.08 -4.52 -10.53
CA PHE A 115 -18.36 -3.24 -9.89
C PHE A 115 -19.83 -3.16 -9.45
N ALA A 116 -20.05 -2.74 -8.20
CA ALA A 116 -21.39 -2.45 -7.70
C ALA A 116 -21.38 -1.25 -6.74
N ARG A 117 -22.47 -0.47 -6.76
CA ARG A 117 -22.73 0.56 -5.74
C ARG A 117 -23.40 -0.10 -4.55
N LEU A 118 -22.88 0.20 -3.36
CA LEU A 118 -23.28 -0.39 -2.09
C LEU A 118 -23.35 0.66 -1.01
N PRO A 119 -24.12 0.42 0.08
CA PRO A 119 -23.95 1.18 1.30
C PRO A 119 -22.65 0.80 2.02
N GLY A 120 -22.10 1.76 2.75
CA GLY A 120 -21.04 1.55 3.73
C GLY A 120 -21.56 1.76 5.14
N TYR A 121 -21.04 1.01 6.12
CA TYR A 121 -21.45 1.11 7.53
C TYR A 121 -20.25 1.30 8.44
N LEU A 122 -20.25 2.41 9.20
CA LEU A 122 -19.35 2.58 10.35
C LEU A 122 -20.09 2.14 11.61
N ILE A 123 -19.58 1.11 12.27
CA ILE A 123 -20.24 0.44 13.39
C ILE A 123 -19.44 0.66 14.67
N PRO A 124 -20.08 1.09 15.77
CA PRO A 124 -19.40 1.22 17.05
C PRO A 124 -19.00 -0.17 17.56
N ALA A 125 -17.73 -0.35 17.86
CA ALA A 125 -17.23 -1.60 18.41
C ALA A 125 -17.60 -1.78 19.88
N GLU A 126 -17.79 -0.68 20.59
CA GLU A 126 -18.19 -0.62 22.01
C GLU A 126 -19.24 0.49 22.20
N PRO A 127 -20.11 0.39 23.25
CA PRO A 127 -21.18 1.39 23.45
C PRO A 127 -20.69 2.82 23.69
N ASP A 128 -19.52 3.02 24.28
CA ASP A 128 -18.92 4.33 24.52
C ASP A 128 -18.33 4.96 23.26
N HIS A 129 -18.15 4.22 22.17
CA HIS A 129 -17.79 4.79 20.87
C HIS A 129 -18.93 5.55 20.18
N MET A 130 -20.14 5.57 20.74
CA MET A 130 -21.25 6.37 20.21
C MET A 130 -20.94 7.88 20.17
N ASP A 131 -20.12 8.40 21.08
CA ASP A 131 -19.69 9.80 21.07
C ASP A 131 -18.79 10.12 19.86
N GLU A 132 -17.95 9.15 19.44
CA GLU A 132 -17.14 9.27 18.22
C GLU A 132 -18.04 9.30 16.98
N LEU A 133 -19.00 8.38 16.89
CA LEU A 133 -19.96 8.36 15.79
C LEU A 133 -20.78 9.64 15.71
N GLN A 134 -21.16 10.24 16.86
CA GLN A 134 -21.87 11.51 16.87
C GLN A 134 -21.03 12.65 16.28
N LYS A 135 -19.73 12.73 16.65
CA LYS A 135 -18.82 13.73 16.07
C LYS A 135 -18.66 13.53 14.57
N GLU A 136 -18.51 12.26 14.13
CA GLU A 136 -18.38 11.93 12.71
C GLU A 136 -19.65 12.25 11.93
N PHE A 137 -20.82 11.93 12.47
CA PHE A 137 -22.10 12.30 11.86
C PHE A 137 -22.23 13.81 11.68
N ASP A 138 -21.90 14.60 12.71
CA ASP A 138 -21.98 16.06 12.65
C ASP A 138 -20.99 16.64 11.64
N ALA A 139 -19.76 16.10 11.58
CA ALA A 139 -18.75 16.45 10.59
C ALA A 139 -19.21 16.14 9.16
N CYS A 140 -19.68 14.93 8.92
CA CYS A 140 -20.23 14.50 7.64
C CYS A 140 -21.38 15.42 7.18
N ARG A 141 -22.33 15.72 8.06
CA ARG A 141 -23.44 16.64 7.77
C ARG A 141 -22.96 18.04 7.39
N LYS A 142 -21.96 18.56 8.10
CA LYS A 142 -21.34 19.87 7.84
C LYS A 142 -20.65 19.92 6.47
N LEU A 143 -20.03 18.83 6.06
CA LEU A 143 -19.36 18.71 4.76
C LEU A 143 -20.33 18.42 3.61
N GLY A 144 -21.56 17.98 3.88
CA GLY A 144 -22.54 17.58 2.87
C GLY A 144 -22.39 16.12 2.43
N VAL A 145 -21.70 15.29 3.23
CA VAL A 145 -21.59 13.85 3.01
C VAL A 145 -22.96 13.21 3.23
N ALA A 146 -23.36 12.29 2.34
CA ALA A 146 -24.61 11.54 2.45
C ALA A 146 -24.48 10.46 3.53
N VAL A 147 -24.87 10.77 4.76
CA VAL A 147 -24.81 9.89 5.92
C VAL A 147 -26.13 9.91 6.68
N GLU A 148 -26.53 8.77 7.21
CA GLU A 148 -27.72 8.62 8.07
C GLU A 148 -27.43 7.69 9.25
N TRP A 149 -28.15 7.91 10.37
CA TRP A 149 -28.18 6.97 11.48
C TRP A 149 -29.05 5.76 11.12
N THR A 150 -28.60 4.57 11.50
CA THR A 150 -29.35 3.34 11.29
C THR A 150 -29.24 2.39 12.48
N GLU A 151 -30.32 1.67 12.75
CA GLU A 151 -30.37 0.56 13.71
C GLU A 151 -30.14 -0.80 13.01
N HIS A 152 -30.00 -0.79 11.69
CA HIS A 152 -29.69 -1.96 10.86
C HIS A 152 -28.23 -1.91 10.38
N ALA A 153 -27.56 -3.05 10.43
CA ALA A 153 -26.22 -3.27 9.88
C ALA A 153 -26.08 -4.72 9.39
N PRO A 154 -25.06 -5.05 8.58
CA PRO A 154 -24.84 -6.41 8.08
C PRO A 154 -24.60 -7.49 9.15
N TYR A 155 -24.35 -7.10 10.39
CA TYR A 155 -24.34 -7.96 11.57
C TYR A 155 -25.04 -7.27 12.76
N PRO A 156 -25.45 -8.03 13.80
CA PRO A 156 -26.18 -7.45 14.94
C PRO A 156 -25.37 -6.37 15.65
N LEU A 157 -25.99 -5.22 15.85
CA LEU A 157 -25.42 -4.14 16.64
C LEU A 157 -25.47 -4.47 18.13
N LEU A 158 -24.59 -3.84 18.92
CA LEU A 158 -24.65 -3.91 20.37
C LEU A 158 -25.94 -3.27 20.90
N PRO A 159 -26.54 -3.77 22.00
CA PRO A 159 -27.76 -3.20 22.54
C PRO A 159 -27.61 -1.71 22.85
N GLY A 160 -28.55 -0.92 22.34
CA GLY A 160 -28.58 0.54 22.57
C GLY A 160 -27.64 1.34 21.67
N THR A 161 -26.94 0.73 20.72
CA THR A 161 -26.10 1.43 19.75
C THR A 161 -26.77 1.56 18.40
N LYS A 162 -26.24 2.46 17.56
CA LYS A 162 -26.61 2.68 16.15
C LYS A 162 -25.34 2.76 15.33
N ALA A 163 -25.46 2.49 14.03
CA ALA A 163 -24.38 2.67 13.07
C ALA A 163 -24.60 3.95 12.23
N LEU A 164 -23.55 4.42 11.60
CA LEU A 164 -23.62 5.38 10.50
C LEU A 164 -23.65 4.63 9.19
N LYS A 165 -24.60 4.98 8.31
CA LYS A 165 -24.72 4.44 6.98
C LYS A 165 -24.39 5.50 5.94
N PHE A 166 -23.42 5.22 5.11
CA PHE A 166 -22.96 6.06 4.00
C PHE A 166 -23.52 5.53 2.68
N ALA A 167 -24.17 6.40 1.92
CA ALA A 167 -24.69 6.02 0.61
C ALA A 167 -23.58 5.97 -0.46
N ASP A 168 -23.89 5.30 -1.58
CA ASP A 168 -23.11 5.36 -2.83
C ASP A 168 -21.63 4.99 -2.74
N GLN A 169 -21.24 4.16 -1.78
CA GLN A 169 -19.96 3.52 -1.76
C GLN A 169 -19.86 2.46 -2.88
N GLY A 170 -18.77 1.74 -2.99
CA GLY A 170 -18.66 0.74 -4.04
C GLY A 170 -17.72 -0.42 -3.69
N ARG A 171 -17.89 -1.51 -4.40
CA ARG A 171 -16.92 -2.60 -4.47
C ARG A 171 -16.56 -2.90 -5.93
N PHE A 172 -15.44 -3.55 -6.12
CA PHE A 172 -15.02 -4.06 -7.43
C PHE A 172 -13.99 -5.18 -7.26
N HIS A 173 -13.65 -5.84 -8.35
CA HIS A 173 -12.53 -6.79 -8.42
C HIS A 173 -11.27 -6.05 -8.92
N PRO A 174 -10.27 -5.78 -8.04
CA PRO A 174 -9.18 -4.86 -8.37
C PRO A 174 -8.31 -5.35 -9.52
N LEU A 175 -8.03 -6.66 -9.62
CA LEU A 175 -7.18 -7.19 -10.70
C LEU A 175 -7.91 -7.27 -12.04
N LYS A 176 -9.22 -7.55 -12.08
CA LYS A 176 -10.03 -7.46 -13.32
C LYS A 176 -10.06 -6.01 -13.84
N TYR A 177 -10.24 -5.04 -12.94
CA TYR A 177 -10.18 -3.62 -13.31
C TYR A 177 -8.81 -3.23 -13.89
N CYS A 178 -7.72 -3.59 -13.21
CA CYS A 178 -6.37 -3.33 -13.69
C CYS A 178 -6.06 -4.04 -15.00
N ALA A 179 -6.53 -5.26 -15.20
CA ALA A 179 -6.41 -5.98 -16.46
C ALA A 179 -7.11 -5.25 -17.61
N GLY A 180 -8.32 -4.74 -17.38
CA GLY A 180 -9.05 -3.93 -18.34
C GLY A 180 -8.34 -2.61 -18.66
N LEU A 181 -7.80 -1.91 -17.65
CA LEU A 181 -6.97 -0.72 -17.89
C LEU A 181 -5.76 -1.04 -18.76
N THR A 182 -5.10 -2.18 -18.50
CA THR A 182 -3.95 -2.63 -19.26
C THR A 182 -4.31 -2.84 -20.75
N GLN A 183 -5.44 -3.47 -21.03
CA GLN A 183 -5.97 -3.63 -22.39
C GLN A 183 -6.30 -2.27 -23.03
N ALA A 184 -6.93 -1.38 -22.27
CA ALA A 184 -7.27 -0.04 -22.75
C ALA A 184 -6.04 0.81 -23.07
N ILE A 185 -4.96 0.68 -22.28
CA ILE A 185 -3.67 1.35 -22.54
C ILE A 185 -3.01 0.78 -23.80
N THR A 186 -2.92 -0.54 -23.93
CA THR A 186 -2.26 -1.18 -25.07
C THR A 186 -3.03 -0.99 -26.37
N SER A 187 -4.36 -0.96 -26.36
CA SER A 187 -5.17 -0.63 -27.54
C SER A 187 -4.94 0.80 -28.07
N ARG A 188 -4.41 1.67 -27.22
CA ARG A 188 -3.99 3.05 -27.55
C ARG A 188 -2.49 3.16 -27.81
N ALA A 189 -1.84 2.04 -28.17
CA ALA A 189 -0.41 1.93 -28.44
C ALA A 189 0.49 2.25 -27.23
N GLY A 190 -0.03 2.22 -26.01
CA GLY A 190 0.77 2.25 -24.80
C GLY A 190 1.59 0.97 -24.64
N ARG A 191 2.77 1.07 -24.04
CA ARG A 191 3.70 -0.03 -23.84
C ARG A 191 3.80 -0.39 -22.37
N ILE A 192 3.84 -1.69 -22.06
CA ILE A 192 3.95 -2.19 -20.70
C ILE A 192 5.07 -3.21 -20.63
N HIS A 193 5.96 -3.07 -19.64
CA HIS A 193 7.11 -3.94 -19.42
C HIS A 193 7.18 -4.32 -17.94
N CYS A 194 6.90 -5.60 -17.64
CA CYS A 194 7.08 -6.22 -16.33
C CYS A 194 8.50 -6.76 -16.19
N GLY A 195 8.95 -7.09 -14.97
CA GLY A 195 10.33 -7.52 -14.75
C GLY A 195 11.37 -6.46 -15.13
N THR A 196 10.97 -5.17 -15.12
CA THR A 196 11.80 -4.02 -15.50
C THR A 196 11.92 -3.08 -14.32
N ALA A 197 12.97 -3.24 -13.52
CA ALA A 197 13.17 -2.47 -12.31
C ALA A 197 13.85 -1.12 -12.59
N TYR A 198 13.28 -0.06 -12.03
CA TYR A 198 13.91 1.26 -11.96
C TYR A 198 15.08 1.23 -10.96
N VAL A 199 16.20 1.87 -11.30
CA VAL A 199 17.37 2.01 -10.41
C VAL A 199 17.89 3.44 -10.28
N GLY A 200 17.44 4.37 -11.12
CA GLY A 200 17.83 5.78 -11.07
C GLY A 200 17.29 6.59 -12.23
N HIS A 201 17.38 7.92 -12.10
CA HIS A 201 17.02 8.83 -13.19
C HIS A 201 17.89 10.08 -13.17
N LYS A 202 17.85 10.81 -14.27
CA LYS A 202 18.39 12.17 -14.39
C LYS A 202 17.51 12.98 -15.34
N GLU A 203 17.51 14.30 -15.15
CA GLU A 203 16.94 15.21 -16.13
C GLU A 203 18.06 15.78 -17.02
N GLU A 204 17.93 15.62 -18.32
CA GLU A 204 18.88 16.17 -19.29
C GLU A 204 18.17 16.50 -20.61
N ASP A 205 18.57 17.58 -21.27
CA ASP A 205 18.03 18.02 -22.57
C ASP A 205 16.49 18.09 -22.63
N GLY A 206 15.87 18.55 -21.53
CA GLY A 206 14.42 18.71 -21.47
C GLY A 206 13.64 17.38 -21.39
N ALA A 207 14.27 16.29 -21.02
CA ALA A 207 13.66 14.98 -20.82
C ALA A 207 14.08 14.36 -19.48
N VAL A 208 13.29 13.39 -18.99
CA VAL A 208 13.65 12.51 -17.90
C VAL A 208 14.22 11.22 -18.48
N VAL A 209 15.43 10.87 -18.07
CA VAL A 209 16.13 9.66 -18.51
C VAL A 209 16.13 8.66 -17.37
N ILE A 210 15.37 7.57 -17.53
CA ILE A 210 15.23 6.50 -16.54
C ILE A 210 16.25 5.40 -16.83
N GLN A 211 16.94 4.96 -15.78
CA GLN A 211 17.86 3.83 -15.80
C GLN A 211 17.14 2.58 -15.26
N THR A 212 17.26 1.47 -15.99
CA THR A 212 16.74 0.17 -15.56
C THR A 212 17.86 -0.74 -15.06
N GLU A 213 17.53 -1.69 -14.19
CA GLU A 213 18.49 -2.66 -13.65
C GLU A 213 19.09 -3.55 -14.76
N SER A 214 18.28 -3.89 -15.78
CA SER A 214 18.70 -4.75 -16.91
C SER A 214 19.52 -4.05 -17.99
N GLY A 215 19.67 -2.72 -17.93
CA GLY A 215 20.53 -1.93 -18.82
C GLY A 215 19.81 -0.98 -19.77
N PRO A 216 18.69 -1.35 -20.44
CA PRO A 216 17.97 -0.42 -21.33
C PRO A 216 17.58 0.89 -20.64
N VAL A 217 17.62 1.99 -21.40
CA VAL A 217 17.35 3.33 -20.92
C VAL A 217 16.02 3.85 -21.51
N ILE A 218 15.23 4.56 -20.72
CA ILE A 218 13.97 5.16 -21.19
C ILE A 218 14.09 6.69 -21.15
N ARG A 219 13.90 7.31 -22.31
CA ARG A 219 13.86 8.78 -22.45
C ARG A 219 12.40 9.25 -22.56
N ALA A 220 11.93 10.00 -21.58
CA ALA A 220 10.54 10.44 -21.47
C ALA A 220 10.41 11.96 -21.35
N GLY A 221 9.30 12.52 -21.84
CA GLY A 221 8.95 13.92 -21.62
C GLY A 221 8.64 14.22 -20.15
N ALA A 222 8.02 13.25 -19.45
CA ALA A 222 7.75 13.30 -18.02
C ALA A 222 7.78 11.89 -17.41
N ALA A 223 7.92 11.80 -16.07
CA ALA A 223 7.90 10.56 -15.30
C ALA A 223 6.92 10.66 -14.13
N LEU A 224 6.12 9.61 -13.92
CA LEU A 224 5.29 9.41 -12.73
C LEU A 224 5.80 8.22 -11.93
N PHE A 225 6.10 8.44 -10.66
CA PHE A 225 6.45 7.40 -9.69
C PHE A 225 5.23 7.02 -8.86
N ALA A 226 4.68 5.82 -9.10
CA ALA A 226 3.48 5.27 -8.45
C ALA A 226 3.81 3.88 -7.85
N THR A 227 4.84 3.82 -7.02
CA THR A 227 5.46 2.59 -6.52
C THR A 227 5.05 2.23 -5.09
N ASN A 228 3.89 2.68 -4.61
CA ASN A 228 3.43 2.62 -3.22
C ASN A 228 4.33 3.47 -2.30
N SER A 229 5.57 3.08 -2.05
CA SER A 229 6.59 3.93 -1.46
C SER A 229 7.47 4.52 -2.57
N PRO A 230 7.72 5.85 -2.60
CA PRO A 230 8.49 6.49 -3.67
C PRO A 230 9.93 5.98 -3.76
N VAL A 231 10.46 5.90 -4.99
CA VAL A 231 11.84 5.46 -5.27
C VAL A 231 12.73 6.61 -5.78
N ASN A 232 12.14 7.76 -6.09
CA ASN A 232 12.81 8.91 -6.69
C ASN A 232 13.35 9.92 -5.67
N ASP A 233 12.78 9.97 -4.47
CA ASP A 233 13.24 10.78 -3.34
C ASP A 233 13.72 9.90 -2.19
N ARG A 234 14.87 10.24 -1.63
CA ARG A 234 15.46 9.46 -0.53
C ARG A 234 15.00 9.88 0.85
N VAL A 235 14.49 11.09 1.03
CA VAL A 235 14.24 11.61 2.39
C VAL A 235 12.92 12.35 2.56
N ALA A 236 12.57 13.32 1.70
CA ALA A 236 11.54 14.31 2.02
C ALA A 236 10.13 13.73 2.20
N ILE A 237 9.65 12.88 1.30
CA ILE A 237 8.31 12.27 1.40
C ILE A 237 8.31 11.16 2.45
N HIS A 238 9.39 10.38 2.54
CA HIS A 238 9.48 9.25 3.47
C HIS A 238 9.40 9.66 4.95
N THR A 239 9.80 10.88 5.28
CA THR A 239 9.69 11.41 6.64
C THR A 239 8.28 11.90 7.00
N LYS A 240 7.35 11.90 6.05
CA LYS A 240 5.96 12.38 6.21
C LYS A 240 4.95 11.24 6.24
N GLN A 241 5.39 9.99 6.22
CA GLN A 241 4.51 8.82 6.19
C GLN A 241 5.15 7.63 6.89
N VAL A 242 4.31 6.75 7.43
CA VAL A 242 4.71 5.56 8.16
C VAL A 242 4.27 4.30 7.40
N PRO A 243 5.15 3.30 7.23
CA PRO A 243 4.74 2.03 6.63
C PRO A 243 3.98 1.18 7.65
N MET A 244 2.71 0.91 7.39
CA MET A 244 1.88 0.02 8.20
C MET A 244 1.64 -1.30 7.45
N ARG A 245 1.36 -2.34 8.20
CA ARG A 245 0.97 -3.65 7.69
C ARG A 245 -0.41 -3.99 8.18
N THR A 246 -1.29 -4.36 7.26
CA THR A 246 -2.64 -4.84 7.53
C THR A 246 -2.76 -6.31 7.13
N TYR A 247 -3.69 -7.03 7.74
CA TYR A 247 -3.97 -8.43 7.48
C TYR A 247 -5.34 -8.61 6.88
N ALA A 248 -5.47 -9.59 6.01
CA ALA A 248 -6.75 -9.92 5.42
C ALA A 248 -6.89 -11.43 5.26
N MET A 249 -8.13 -11.90 5.36
CA MET A 249 -8.49 -13.28 5.13
C MET A 249 -9.80 -13.38 4.35
N ALA A 250 -9.99 -14.50 3.67
CA ALA A 250 -11.23 -14.78 2.95
C ALA A 250 -11.68 -16.23 3.20
N GLY A 251 -12.99 -16.36 3.37
CA GLY A 251 -13.69 -17.64 3.46
C GLY A 251 -15.07 -17.54 2.81
N ARG A 252 -15.70 -18.68 2.56
CA ARG A 252 -17.01 -18.75 1.90
C ARG A 252 -18.15 -18.49 2.88
N VAL A 253 -19.19 -17.82 2.38
CA VAL A 253 -20.52 -17.74 2.99
C VAL A 253 -21.58 -18.13 1.96
N PRO A 254 -22.73 -18.70 2.34
CA PRO A 254 -23.83 -18.93 1.40
C PRO A 254 -24.30 -17.61 0.78
N ALA A 255 -24.54 -17.58 -0.53
CA ALA A 255 -24.98 -16.37 -1.21
C ALA A 255 -26.28 -15.82 -0.56
N GLY A 256 -26.30 -14.51 -0.32
CA GLY A 256 -27.42 -13.83 0.32
C GLY A 256 -27.55 -14.06 1.84
N SER A 257 -26.62 -14.78 2.49
CA SER A 257 -26.63 -14.96 3.96
C SER A 257 -26.09 -13.73 4.71
N VAL A 258 -25.34 -12.88 4.02
CA VAL A 258 -24.80 -11.60 4.51
C VAL A 258 -25.20 -10.50 3.53
N GLU A 259 -25.55 -9.33 4.02
CA GLU A 259 -25.83 -8.17 3.17
C GLU A 259 -24.58 -7.74 2.40
N ASP A 260 -24.72 -7.51 1.08
CA ASP A 260 -23.64 -6.99 0.24
C ASP A 260 -23.43 -5.49 0.55
N ALA A 261 -22.50 -5.21 1.44
CA ALA A 261 -22.19 -3.88 1.93
C ALA A 261 -20.69 -3.78 2.30
N LEU A 262 -20.22 -2.57 2.47
CA LEU A 262 -18.93 -2.31 3.06
C LEU A 262 -19.12 -2.03 4.56
N VAL A 263 -18.28 -2.61 5.40
CA VAL A 263 -18.37 -2.45 6.86
C VAL A 263 -17.00 -2.14 7.41
N TRP A 264 -16.94 -1.20 8.36
CA TRP A 264 -15.77 -0.96 9.20
C TRP A 264 -16.21 -0.55 10.60
N ASP A 265 -15.35 -0.79 11.60
CA ASP A 265 -15.66 -0.49 13.00
C ASP A 265 -14.81 0.65 13.56
N THR A 266 -15.04 0.98 14.83
CA THR A 266 -14.34 2.05 15.55
C THR A 266 -13.19 1.54 16.43
N LEU A 267 -12.74 0.30 16.27
CA LEU A 267 -11.57 -0.19 17.00
C LEU A 267 -10.26 0.43 16.48
N TRP A 268 -9.25 0.34 17.29
CA TRP A 268 -7.87 0.53 16.85
C TRP A 268 -6.99 -0.61 17.37
N PRO A 269 -6.40 -1.42 16.51
CA PRO A 269 -6.60 -1.47 15.05
C PRO A 269 -8.05 -1.81 14.66
N TYR A 270 -8.58 -1.13 13.63
CA TYR A 270 -9.95 -1.35 13.18
C TYR A 270 -10.12 -2.62 12.33
N HIS A 271 -11.37 -3.08 12.20
CA HIS A 271 -11.70 -4.20 11.33
C HIS A 271 -12.65 -3.74 10.23
N TYR A 272 -12.51 -4.36 9.07
CA TYR A 272 -13.35 -4.06 7.91
C TYR A 272 -13.72 -5.33 7.15
N VAL A 273 -14.92 -5.33 6.56
CA VAL A 273 -15.50 -6.49 5.86
C VAL A 273 -16.20 -6.06 4.59
N ARG A 274 -16.12 -6.91 3.58
CA ARG A 274 -16.97 -6.84 2.39
C ARG A 274 -17.19 -8.23 1.78
N LEU A 275 -18.19 -8.32 0.89
CA LEU A 275 -18.39 -9.50 0.06
C LEU A 275 -17.75 -9.33 -1.32
N GLN A 276 -17.37 -10.46 -1.92
CA GLN A 276 -17.13 -10.63 -3.34
C GLN A 276 -18.03 -11.76 -3.83
N PRO A 277 -19.05 -11.47 -4.65
CA PRO A 277 -19.94 -12.49 -5.20
C PRO A 277 -19.20 -13.52 -6.05
N ASP A 278 -19.60 -14.80 -5.92
CA ASP A 278 -19.03 -15.90 -6.68
C ASP A 278 -20.05 -17.08 -6.84
N GLY A 279 -21.14 -16.81 -7.52
CA GLY A 279 -22.16 -17.80 -7.86
C GLY A 279 -23.08 -18.18 -6.71
N GLU A 280 -23.06 -19.45 -6.27
CA GLU A 280 -23.90 -19.97 -5.18
C GLU A 280 -23.37 -19.62 -3.78
N THR A 281 -22.14 -19.17 -3.69
CA THR A 281 -21.50 -18.68 -2.48
C THR A 281 -20.86 -17.33 -2.74
N ASP A 282 -20.63 -16.56 -1.68
CA ASP A 282 -19.86 -15.32 -1.73
C ASP A 282 -18.57 -15.52 -0.96
N TRP A 283 -17.51 -14.78 -1.35
CA TRP A 283 -16.34 -14.61 -0.51
C TRP A 283 -16.63 -13.50 0.51
N LEU A 284 -16.57 -13.83 1.78
CA LEU A 284 -16.48 -12.82 2.83
C LEU A 284 -14.99 -12.53 3.05
N ILE A 285 -14.61 -11.28 2.84
CA ILE A 285 -13.27 -10.78 3.00
C ILE A 285 -13.25 -9.90 4.24
N ALA A 286 -12.45 -10.27 5.24
CA ALA A 286 -12.25 -9.50 6.46
C ALA A 286 -10.79 -9.05 6.56
N GLY A 287 -10.58 -7.82 7.04
CA GLY A 287 -9.23 -7.29 7.27
C GLY A 287 -9.13 -6.44 8.54
N GLY A 288 -7.90 -6.12 8.93
CA GLY A 288 -7.58 -5.35 10.13
C GLY A 288 -6.32 -5.81 10.82
N GLU A 289 -6.23 -5.57 12.15
CA GLU A 289 -5.12 -5.93 13.03
C GLU A 289 -3.79 -5.25 12.64
N ASP A 290 -3.86 -4.00 12.25
CA ASP A 290 -2.77 -3.23 11.70
C ASP A 290 -1.63 -3.00 12.71
N HIS A 291 -0.41 -2.93 12.20
CA HIS A 291 0.76 -2.53 12.95
C HIS A 291 1.85 -1.96 12.05
N ARG A 292 2.82 -1.25 12.64
CA ARG A 292 3.96 -0.73 11.89
C ARG A 292 4.79 -1.87 11.28
N THR A 293 5.09 -1.79 9.99
CA THR A 293 5.90 -2.78 9.27
C THR A 293 7.25 -2.99 9.96
N GLY A 294 7.68 -4.25 10.08
CA GLY A 294 8.98 -4.62 10.63
C GLY A 294 9.13 -4.47 12.16
N THR A 295 8.05 -4.19 12.91
CA THR A 295 8.11 -4.03 14.38
C THR A 295 7.54 -5.21 15.17
N ALA A 296 6.91 -6.17 14.51
CA ALA A 296 6.32 -7.35 15.13
C ALA A 296 6.42 -8.57 14.21
N ASN A 297 6.44 -9.76 14.78
CA ASN A 297 6.43 -11.04 14.09
C ASN A 297 5.39 -11.98 14.75
N ASP A 298 4.18 -11.44 15.03
CA ASP A 298 3.06 -12.06 15.74
C ASP A 298 1.84 -12.34 14.83
N MET A 299 2.09 -12.61 13.55
CA MET A 299 1.06 -12.66 12.50
C MET A 299 -0.01 -13.72 12.76
N ASP A 300 0.36 -14.89 13.29
CA ASP A 300 -0.61 -15.96 13.61
C ASP A 300 -1.59 -15.51 14.69
N GLU A 301 -1.12 -14.75 15.68
CA GLU A 301 -1.97 -14.20 16.74
C GLU A 301 -2.94 -13.14 16.17
N ARG A 302 -2.46 -12.29 15.24
CA ARG A 302 -3.31 -11.30 14.55
C ARG A 302 -4.39 -11.97 13.72
N PHE A 303 -4.03 -12.97 12.93
CA PHE A 303 -5.04 -13.76 12.20
C PHE A 303 -6.02 -14.45 13.14
N GLY A 304 -5.56 -14.95 14.29
CA GLY A 304 -6.43 -15.56 15.31
C GLY A 304 -7.45 -14.55 15.87
N ARG A 305 -7.02 -13.31 16.17
CA ARG A 305 -7.93 -12.26 16.64
C ARG A 305 -8.92 -11.84 15.54
N LEU A 306 -8.44 -11.62 14.31
CA LEU A 306 -9.28 -11.28 13.16
C LEU A 306 -10.32 -12.38 12.87
N GLU A 307 -9.91 -13.67 12.95
CA GLU A 307 -10.83 -14.80 12.78
C GLU A 307 -11.88 -14.83 13.88
N ALA A 308 -11.49 -14.67 15.15
CA ALA A 308 -12.41 -14.66 16.28
C ALA A 308 -13.42 -13.53 16.16
N TRP A 309 -12.97 -12.32 15.79
CA TRP A 309 -13.81 -11.17 15.54
C TRP A 309 -14.83 -11.43 14.42
N THR A 310 -14.37 -12.01 13.31
CA THR A 310 -15.20 -12.30 12.13
C THR A 310 -16.26 -13.36 12.44
N ARG A 311 -15.88 -14.48 13.04
CA ARG A 311 -16.82 -15.58 13.37
C ARG A 311 -17.89 -15.17 14.38
N GLN A 312 -17.56 -14.27 15.30
CA GLN A 312 -18.52 -13.73 16.25
C GLN A 312 -19.63 -12.93 15.56
N ARG A 313 -19.30 -12.20 14.49
CA ARG A 313 -20.22 -11.30 13.77
C ARG A 313 -20.91 -11.95 12.59
N PHE A 314 -20.25 -12.90 11.96
CA PHE A 314 -20.70 -13.63 10.79
C PHE A 314 -20.68 -15.15 11.04
N PRO A 315 -21.68 -15.70 11.75
CA PRO A 315 -21.69 -17.14 12.10
C PRO A 315 -21.72 -18.08 10.88
N SER A 316 -22.13 -17.59 9.70
CA SER A 316 -22.09 -18.34 8.43
C SER A 316 -20.71 -18.39 7.78
N PHE A 317 -19.69 -17.73 8.35
CA PHE A 317 -18.33 -17.71 7.82
C PHE A 317 -17.71 -19.12 7.87
N GLY A 318 -17.37 -19.65 6.69
CA GLY A 318 -16.83 -20.99 6.50
C GLY A 318 -15.35 -21.13 6.92
N GLU A 319 -14.67 -22.07 6.28
CA GLU A 319 -13.23 -22.22 6.46
C GLU A 319 -12.48 -21.05 5.82
N ILE A 320 -11.34 -20.67 6.39
CA ILE A 320 -10.44 -19.64 5.82
C ILE A 320 -9.64 -20.31 4.71
N GLU A 321 -9.91 -19.92 3.47
CA GLU A 321 -9.21 -20.46 2.31
C GLU A 321 -8.00 -19.60 1.93
N TYR A 322 -8.02 -18.31 2.22
CA TYR A 322 -6.94 -17.37 1.89
C TYR A 322 -6.60 -16.49 3.08
N ARG A 323 -5.29 -16.30 3.29
CA ARG A 323 -4.71 -15.33 4.23
C ARG A 323 -3.61 -14.57 3.53
N TRP A 324 -3.61 -13.25 3.67
CA TRP A 324 -2.54 -12.41 3.12
C TRP A 324 -2.34 -11.17 3.96
N SER A 325 -1.26 -10.46 3.73
CA SER A 325 -1.04 -9.14 4.30
C SER A 325 -0.71 -8.12 3.21
N GLY A 326 -0.97 -6.85 3.49
CA GLY A 326 -0.63 -5.72 2.64
C GLY A 326 0.16 -4.67 3.41
N GLN A 327 0.98 -3.90 2.69
CA GLN A 327 1.63 -2.73 3.25
C GLN A 327 0.92 -1.48 2.78
N VAL A 328 0.52 -0.63 3.70
CA VAL A 328 -0.03 0.70 3.44
C VAL A 328 0.96 1.77 3.89
N MET A 329 0.96 2.91 3.21
CA MET A 329 1.76 4.06 3.59
C MET A 329 0.81 5.10 4.19
N GLU A 330 0.91 5.33 5.49
CA GLU A 330 0.07 6.28 6.21
C GLU A 330 0.77 7.63 6.35
N PRO A 331 0.26 8.68 5.69
CA PRO A 331 0.75 10.04 5.88
C PRO A 331 0.45 10.55 7.28
N ASP A 332 1.39 11.31 7.86
CA ASP A 332 1.22 11.94 9.18
C ASP A 332 0.02 12.90 9.24
N ASP A 333 -0.50 13.32 8.09
CA ASP A 333 -1.62 14.24 7.94
C ASP A 333 -2.84 13.62 7.26
N CYS A 334 -2.92 12.29 7.16
CA CYS A 334 -4.04 11.50 6.64
C CYS A 334 -4.33 11.67 5.14
N LEU A 335 -3.63 12.55 4.42
CA LEU A 335 -3.90 12.83 3.01
C LEU A 335 -2.81 12.27 2.09
N PRO A 336 -3.16 11.69 0.93
CA PRO A 336 -2.17 11.19 -0.01
C PRO A 336 -1.31 12.30 -0.60
N PHE A 337 -0.14 11.96 -1.09
CA PHE A 337 0.73 12.84 -1.85
C PHE A 337 0.59 12.52 -3.33
N SER A 338 0.13 13.47 -4.13
CA SER A 338 0.00 13.32 -5.58
C SER A 338 0.25 14.64 -6.29
N GLY A 339 1.34 14.75 -7.03
CA GLY A 339 1.68 16.00 -7.71
C GLY A 339 3.11 16.05 -8.23
N ARG A 340 3.59 17.25 -8.53
CA ARG A 340 4.98 17.47 -8.94
C ARG A 340 5.94 17.30 -7.78
N ASP A 341 7.09 16.70 -8.04
CA ASP A 341 8.12 16.45 -7.04
C ASP A 341 9.46 17.09 -7.46
N GLY A 342 9.67 18.31 -7.01
CA GLY A 342 10.91 19.08 -7.23
C GLY A 342 11.19 19.50 -8.67
N SER A 343 10.37 19.06 -9.64
CA SER A 343 10.52 19.30 -11.08
C SER A 343 9.18 19.41 -11.77
N ASP A 344 9.13 20.13 -12.88
CA ASP A 344 7.93 20.21 -13.75
C ASP A 344 7.69 18.91 -14.54
N ARG A 345 8.65 17.99 -14.54
CA ARG A 345 8.61 16.74 -15.32
C ARG A 345 8.49 15.49 -14.47
N ILE A 346 8.71 15.61 -13.16
CA ILE A 346 8.65 14.49 -12.23
C ILE A 346 7.41 14.62 -11.38
N TYR A 347 6.65 13.52 -11.32
CA TYR A 347 5.43 13.41 -10.55
C TYR A 347 5.55 12.21 -9.61
N VAL A 348 4.90 12.29 -8.47
CA VAL A 348 4.82 11.21 -7.49
C VAL A 348 3.39 10.97 -7.06
N HIS A 349 3.09 9.71 -6.72
CA HIS A 349 1.86 9.33 -6.03
C HIS A 349 2.20 8.30 -4.94
N THR A 350 1.80 8.58 -3.68
CA THR A 350 2.06 7.76 -2.49
C THR A 350 1.19 8.20 -1.31
N GLY A 351 1.23 7.44 -0.21
CA GLY A 351 0.56 7.82 1.03
C GLY A 351 -0.95 7.58 0.98
N ASP A 352 -1.34 6.45 0.42
CA ASP A 352 -2.76 6.14 0.17
C ASP A 352 -3.54 5.72 1.42
N SER A 353 -2.87 5.52 2.58
CA SER A 353 -3.47 5.01 3.81
C SER A 353 -4.32 3.75 3.57
N GLY A 354 -5.39 3.51 4.33
CA GLY A 354 -6.30 2.39 4.14
C GLY A 354 -7.20 2.49 2.90
N THR A 355 -7.31 3.66 2.26
CA THR A 355 -8.21 3.91 1.11
C THR A 355 -7.50 3.91 -0.24
N GLY A 356 -6.48 3.07 -0.42
CA GLY A 356 -5.59 3.08 -1.59
C GLY A 356 -6.26 2.91 -2.96
N MET A 357 -7.45 2.30 -3.02
CA MET A 357 -8.15 2.13 -4.29
C MET A 357 -8.74 3.45 -4.79
N THR A 358 -9.39 4.20 -3.93
CA THR A 358 -9.96 5.51 -4.28
C THR A 358 -8.89 6.60 -4.34
N ASN A 359 -7.94 6.63 -3.39
CA ASN A 359 -6.82 7.57 -3.41
C ASN A 359 -5.95 7.42 -4.67
N GLY A 360 -5.67 6.19 -5.10
CA GLY A 360 -4.90 5.94 -6.32
C GLY A 360 -5.57 6.50 -7.58
N VAL A 361 -6.90 6.41 -7.67
CA VAL A 361 -7.65 6.98 -8.82
C VAL A 361 -7.85 8.49 -8.67
N ALA A 362 -8.10 9.02 -7.45
CA ALA A 362 -8.13 10.46 -7.19
C ALA A 362 -6.79 11.12 -7.56
N GLY A 363 -5.67 10.45 -7.19
CA GLY A 363 -4.32 10.85 -7.59
C GLY A 363 -4.12 10.86 -9.10
N ALA A 364 -4.65 9.87 -9.81
CA ALA A 364 -4.60 9.83 -11.27
C ALA A 364 -5.38 11.00 -11.93
N LEU A 365 -6.55 11.34 -11.37
CA LEU A 365 -7.32 12.50 -11.83
C LEU A 365 -6.58 13.82 -11.58
N ASN A 366 -5.91 13.94 -10.42
CA ASN A 366 -5.08 15.10 -10.12
C ASN A 366 -3.86 15.17 -11.05
N PHE A 367 -3.16 14.03 -11.22
CA PHE A 367 -2.00 13.92 -12.10
C PHE A 367 -2.30 14.33 -13.53
N ILE A 368 -3.38 13.81 -14.14
CA ILE A 368 -3.66 14.11 -15.55
C ILE A 368 -3.96 15.61 -15.78
N ALA A 369 -4.65 16.28 -14.85
CA ALA A 369 -4.88 17.72 -14.94
C ALA A 369 -3.56 18.50 -14.85
N LEU A 370 -2.66 18.15 -13.92
CA LEU A 370 -1.33 18.75 -13.81
C LEU A 370 -0.45 18.50 -15.04
N TYR A 371 -0.45 17.25 -15.55
CA TYR A 371 0.31 16.85 -16.74
C TYR A 371 -0.11 17.63 -17.99
N ARG A 372 -1.41 17.90 -18.13
CA ARG A 372 -1.96 18.71 -19.23
C ARG A 372 -1.86 20.23 -18.99
N ASN A 373 -1.28 20.66 -17.87
CA ASN A 373 -1.26 22.05 -17.42
C ASN A 373 -2.68 22.67 -17.34
N GLU A 374 -3.67 21.86 -16.96
CA GLU A 374 -5.03 22.30 -16.68
C GLU A 374 -5.17 22.65 -15.19
N LYS A 375 -6.30 23.30 -14.84
CA LYS A 375 -6.62 23.59 -13.43
C LYS A 375 -6.88 22.27 -12.69
N ALA A 376 -5.91 21.80 -11.93
CA ALA A 376 -6.05 20.62 -11.10
C ALA A 376 -6.75 21.01 -9.78
N ARG A 377 -7.99 20.50 -9.60
CA ARG A 377 -8.85 20.87 -8.47
C ARG A 377 -8.26 20.46 -7.12
N PHE A 378 -7.55 19.34 -7.10
CA PHE A 378 -7.03 18.73 -5.88
C PHE A 378 -5.51 19.00 -5.68
N ALA A 379 -4.88 19.83 -6.51
CA ALA A 379 -3.43 20.02 -6.50
C ALA A 379 -2.90 20.49 -5.14
N ASP A 380 -3.51 21.54 -4.57
CA ASP A 380 -3.08 22.08 -3.28
C ASP A 380 -3.37 21.13 -2.10
N LEU A 381 -4.36 20.25 -2.25
CA LEU A 381 -4.71 19.26 -1.23
C LEU A 381 -3.68 18.13 -1.18
N PHE A 382 -3.27 17.64 -2.36
CA PHE A 382 -2.39 16.50 -2.53
C PHE A 382 -0.92 16.87 -2.79
N ASP A 383 -0.55 18.16 -2.68
CA ASP A 383 0.80 18.64 -2.98
C ASP A 383 1.87 17.87 -2.19
N PRO A 384 2.82 17.21 -2.85
CA PRO A 384 3.94 16.53 -2.17
C PRO A 384 4.81 17.47 -1.32
N ALA A 385 4.86 18.76 -1.69
CA ALA A 385 5.60 19.78 -0.95
C ALA A 385 4.85 20.33 0.28
N ARG A 386 3.56 19.95 0.50
CA ARG A 386 2.79 20.44 1.65
C ARG A 386 3.50 20.14 2.96
N LYS A 387 3.36 21.08 3.91
CA LYS A 387 3.90 20.94 5.26
C LYS A 387 2.83 20.41 6.21
N PRO A 388 3.20 19.68 7.27
CA PRO A 388 2.26 19.31 8.34
C PRO A 388 1.61 20.58 8.91
N VAL A 389 0.28 20.68 8.88
CA VAL A 389 -0.44 21.93 9.21
C VAL A 389 -1.11 21.85 10.58
N SER A 390 -1.25 20.65 11.17
CA SER A 390 -1.94 20.45 12.43
C SER A 390 -0.99 20.03 13.56
N ARG A 391 -1.47 20.25 14.82
CA ARG A 391 -0.76 19.73 15.99
C ARG A 391 -0.74 18.19 16.02
N TYR A 392 -1.76 17.55 15.44
CA TYR A 392 -1.83 16.12 15.27
C TYR A 392 -0.73 15.63 14.33
N ALA A 393 -0.68 16.14 13.12
CA ALA A 393 0.35 15.80 12.13
C ALA A 393 1.77 16.09 12.66
N LEU A 394 1.98 17.16 13.41
CA LEU A 394 3.28 17.43 14.04
C LEU A 394 3.59 16.39 15.13
N GLY A 395 2.60 15.95 15.90
CA GLY A 395 2.75 14.91 16.92
C GLY A 395 3.14 13.56 16.31
N GLU A 396 2.43 13.14 15.27
CA GLU A 396 2.72 11.89 14.55
C GLU A 396 4.08 11.94 13.82
N TYR A 397 4.42 13.06 13.19
CA TYR A 397 5.74 13.29 12.61
C TYR A 397 6.86 13.10 13.65
N VAL A 398 6.73 13.71 14.83
CA VAL A 398 7.75 13.57 15.91
C VAL A 398 7.84 12.12 16.40
N LYS A 399 6.72 11.41 16.55
CA LYS A 399 6.70 9.98 16.91
C LYS A 399 7.37 9.13 15.82
N GLY A 400 7.07 9.40 14.55
CA GLY A 400 7.68 8.73 13.40
C GLY A 400 9.20 8.90 13.36
N GLN A 401 9.69 10.12 13.55
CA GLN A 401 11.14 10.41 13.62
C GLN A 401 11.80 9.77 14.85
N GLY A 402 11.13 9.76 16.00
CA GLY A 402 11.60 9.07 17.20
C GLY A 402 11.82 7.58 16.98
N ALA A 403 10.93 6.93 16.23
CA ALA A 403 11.07 5.52 15.88
C ALA A 403 12.22 5.25 14.90
N VAL A 404 12.51 6.14 13.95
CA VAL A 404 13.69 6.04 13.08
C VAL A 404 14.97 6.14 13.89
N VAL A 405 15.04 7.07 14.86
CA VAL A 405 16.19 7.21 15.76
C VAL A 405 16.36 5.96 16.64
N SER A 406 15.27 5.38 17.17
CA SER A 406 15.36 4.15 17.97
C SER A 406 15.89 2.97 17.14
N ASN A 407 15.50 2.84 15.88
CA ASN A 407 16.00 1.81 14.98
C ASN A 407 17.50 1.95 14.68
N LEU A 408 18.06 3.16 14.77
CA LEU A 408 19.51 3.35 14.69
C LEU A 408 20.24 2.85 15.96
N ALA A 409 19.57 2.81 17.11
CA ALA A 409 20.16 2.24 18.33
C ALA A 409 20.37 0.71 18.21
N GLU A 410 19.64 0.02 17.36
CA GLU A 410 19.77 -1.42 17.12
C GLU A 410 21.15 -1.85 16.62
N TYR A 411 21.94 -0.92 16.06
CA TYR A 411 23.32 -1.23 15.67
C TYR A 411 24.19 -1.67 16.83
N VAL A 412 23.90 -1.22 18.05
CA VAL A 412 24.67 -1.53 19.25
C VAL A 412 24.05 -2.65 20.11
N GLU A 413 22.82 -3.04 19.82
CA GLU A 413 22.11 -4.12 20.52
C GLU A 413 22.66 -5.51 20.13
N SER A 414 22.25 -6.56 20.86
CA SER A 414 22.52 -7.97 20.49
C SER A 414 21.80 -8.34 19.18
N GLY A 415 22.14 -9.48 18.59
CA GLY A 415 21.30 -10.10 17.54
C GLY A 415 20.00 -10.68 18.12
N GLU A 416 19.10 -11.09 17.25
CA GLU A 416 17.90 -11.86 17.62
C GLU A 416 18.27 -13.31 17.97
N VAL A 417 19.40 -13.79 17.43
CA VAL A 417 20.01 -15.10 17.71
C VAL A 417 21.49 -14.93 18.01
N GLU A 418 22.03 -15.86 18.79
CA GLU A 418 23.47 -15.89 19.15
C GLU A 418 24.30 -16.74 18.19
N SER A 419 23.65 -17.71 17.52
CA SER A 419 24.32 -18.62 16.59
C SER A 419 23.47 -18.95 15.37
N LEU A 420 24.12 -19.41 14.30
CA LEU A 420 23.46 -19.86 13.08
C LEU A 420 22.52 -21.06 13.31
N ASP A 421 22.82 -21.89 14.31
CA ASP A 421 22.07 -23.11 14.61
C ASP A 421 20.68 -22.83 15.19
N GLU A 422 20.46 -21.63 15.73
CA GLU A 422 19.17 -21.18 16.25
C GLU A 422 18.18 -20.79 15.15
N VAL A 423 18.67 -20.49 13.94
CA VAL A 423 17.81 -20.15 12.79
C VAL A 423 17.17 -21.43 12.27
N LYS A 424 15.83 -21.53 12.39
CA LYS A 424 15.05 -22.70 11.95
C LYS A 424 14.96 -22.77 10.42
N PRO A 425 14.78 -23.98 9.82
CA PRO A 425 14.48 -24.10 8.40
C PRO A 425 13.23 -23.28 8.01
N GLY A 426 13.31 -22.59 6.88
CA GLY A 426 12.27 -21.68 6.39
C GLY A 426 12.16 -20.36 7.13
N GLU A 427 13.10 -20.05 8.06
CA GLU A 427 13.07 -18.83 8.87
C GLU A 427 14.35 -17.99 8.70
N GLY A 428 14.22 -16.72 9.07
CA GLY A 428 15.33 -15.77 9.12
C GLY A 428 15.47 -15.15 10.50
N ALA A 429 16.66 -14.65 10.81
CA ALA A 429 16.94 -13.91 12.04
C ALA A 429 18.13 -12.98 11.85
N ILE A 430 18.27 -11.99 12.72
CA ILE A 430 19.42 -11.10 12.78
C ILE A 430 20.47 -11.65 13.73
N LEU A 431 21.64 -11.95 13.19
CA LEU A 431 22.83 -12.35 13.96
C LEU A 431 23.78 -11.15 14.10
N ARG A 432 24.34 -10.96 15.28
CA ARG A 432 25.44 -9.99 15.48
C ARG A 432 26.78 -10.69 15.31
N ARG A 433 27.61 -10.18 14.38
CA ARG A 433 28.98 -10.66 14.16
C ARG A 433 29.95 -9.48 14.35
N GLY A 434 30.53 -9.38 15.54
CA GLY A 434 31.33 -8.21 15.94
C GLY A 434 30.48 -6.92 15.96
N LEU A 435 30.81 -5.96 15.09
CA LEU A 435 30.04 -4.72 14.91
C LEU A 435 28.98 -4.83 13.79
N ALA A 436 28.99 -5.91 13.02
CA ALA A 436 28.08 -6.09 11.90
C ALA A 436 26.77 -6.76 12.32
N LYS A 437 25.65 -6.32 11.72
CA LYS A 437 24.36 -7.00 11.77
C LYS A 437 24.18 -7.79 10.48
N VAL A 438 23.94 -9.07 10.63
CA VAL A 438 23.81 -10.05 9.55
C VAL A 438 22.39 -10.58 9.49
N ALA A 439 21.73 -10.40 8.36
CA ALA A 439 20.45 -11.04 8.05
C ALA A 439 20.74 -12.47 7.56
N VAL A 440 20.35 -13.45 8.35
CA VAL A 440 20.58 -14.87 8.09
C VAL A 440 19.25 -15.54 7.81
N TYR A 441 19.12 -16.15 6.63
CA TYR A 441 17.98 -16.99 6.27
C TYR A 441 18.45 -18.43 6.09
N ARG A 442 17.72 -19.38 6.67
CA ARG A 442 17.91 -20.82 6.44
C ARG A 442 16.78 -21.34 5.56
N ASP A 443 17.11 -21.84 4.38
CA ASP A 443 16.10 -22.43 3.51
C ASP A 443 15.53 -23.75 4.08
N GLU A 444 14.48 -24.28 3.45
CA GLU A 444 13.81 -25.53 3.87
C GLU A 444 14.75 -26.76 3.77
N HIS A 445 15.86 -26.67 3.04
CA HIS A 445 16.85 -27.71 2.87
C HIS A 445 18.05 -27.55 3.82
N GLY A 446 18.05 -26.49 4.66
CA GLY A 446 19.08 -26.21 5.64
C GLY A 446 20.23 -25.35 5.13
N SER A 447 20.21 -24.89 3.87
CA SER A 447 21.24 -23.99 3.32
C SER A 447 21.08 -22.58 3.88
N LEU A 448 22.20 -21.94 4.20
CA LEU A 448 22.23 -20.60 4.76
C LEU A 448 22.46 -19.54 3.68
N ILE A 449 21.71 -18.47 3.74
CA ILE A 449 21.90 -17.26 2.96
C ILE A 449 22.18 -16.12 3.93
N GLU A 450 23.31 -15.47 3.80
CA GLU A 450 23.73 -14.37 4.64
C GLU A 450 23.83 -13.07 3.83
N ARG A 451 23.31 -11.99 4.39
CA ARG A 451 23.38 -10.62 3.84
C ARG A 451 23.64 -9.62 4.97
N SER A 452 24.10 -8.45 4.62
CA SER A 452 24.06 -7.32 5.54
C SER A 452 22.61 -7.05 5.94
N ALA A 453 22.33 -6.92 7.23
CA ALA A 453 20.99 -6.54 7.73
C ALA A 453 20.69 -5.03 7.52
N VAL A 454 21.62 -4.29 6.92
CA VAL A 454 21.51 -2.85 6.72
C VAL A 454 20.73 -2.55 5.45
N CYS A 455 19.55 -1.96 5.60
CA CYS A 455 18.69 -1.53 4.49
C CYS A 455 19.43 -0.56 3.56
N THR A 456 19.38 -0.83 2.27
CA THR A 456 20.10 -0.04 1.25
C THR A 456 19.44 1.30 0.91
N HIS A 457 18.30 1.63 1.53
CA HIS A 457 17.66 2.96 1.43
C HIS A 457 18.39 3.99 2.30
N VAL A 458 18.21 3.96 3.63
CA VAL A 458 18.84 4.92 4.57
C VAL A 458 19.56 4.24 5.74
N GLY A 459 19.77 2.94 5.70
CA GLY A 459 20.64 2.25 6.63
C GLY A 459 19.99 1.64 7.87
N CYS A 460 18.66 1.62 8.03
CA CYS A 460 18.02 0.95 9.17
C CYS A 460 18.23 -0.57 9.13
N ILE A 461 18.15 -1.23 10.29
CA ILE A 461 18.23 -2.70 10.37
C ILE A 461 16.89 -3.29 9.90
N VAL A 462 16.97 -4.32 9.07
CA VAL A 462 15.79 -5.08 8.62
C VAL A 462 15.47 -6.21 9.58
N HIS A 463 14.18 -6.62 9.64
CA HIS A 463 13.70 -7.73 10.48
C HIS A 463 13.00 -8.79 9.63
N TRP A 464 13.07 -10.05 10.10
CA TRP A 464 12.42 -11.15 9.41
C TRP A 464 10.90 -11.13 9.62
N ASN A 465 10.17 -11.38 8.55
CA ASN A 465 8.74 -11.57 8.54
C ASN A 465 8.44 -13.04 8.20
N SER A 466 8.09 -13.82 9.22
CA SER A 466 7.86 -15.26 9.09
C SER A 466 6.65 -15.61 8.23
N PHE A 467 5.67 -14.73 8.11
CA PHE A 467 4.47 -14.95 7.29
C PHE A 467 4.73 -14.68 5.80
N GLU A 468 5.29 -13.51 5.47
CA GLU A 468 5.59 -13.12 4.09
C GLU A 468 6.89 -13.74 3.56
N LYS A 469 7.70 -14.34 4.46
CA LYS A 469 9.03 -14.90 4.15
C LYS A 469 9.92 -13.87 3.46
N CYS A 470 10.06 -12.70 4.09
CA CYS A 470 10.86 -11.59 3.58
C CYS A 470 11.50 -10.79 4.72
N TRP A 471 12.42 -9.90 4.38
CA TRP A 471 12.99 -8.92 5.30
C TRP A 471 12.21 -7.61 5.20
N ASP A 472 11.68 -7.12 6.31
CA ASP A 472 10.96 -5.85 6.42
C ASP A 472 11.86 -4.78 7.04
N CYS A 473 11.87 -3.57 6.45
CA CYS A 473 12.55 -2.41 7.03
C CYS A 473 11.55 -1.54 7.78
N PRO A 474 11.70 -1.36 9.11
CA PRO A 474 10.72 -0.61 9.93
C PRO A 474 10.74 0.90 9.71
N CYS A 475 11.78 1.45 9.08
CA CYS A 475 11.89 2.89 8.90
C CYS A 475 10.92 3.40 7.80
N HIS A 476 11.02 2.84 6.59
CA HIS A 476 10.27 3.34 5.43
C HIS A 476 9.63 2.21 4.60
N GLY A 477 9.59 0.97 5.14
CA GLY A 477 8.84 -0.14 4.53
C GLY A 477 9.52 -0.84 3.35
N SER A 478 10.83 -0.67 3.13
CA SER A 478 11.54 -1.50 2.15
C SER A 478 11.39 -2.97 2.50
N GLN A 479 11.13 -3.82 1.50
CA GLN A 479 11.05 -5.26 1.68
C GLN A 479 12.05 -5.96 0.76
N PHE A 480 12.65 -7.04 1.27
CA PHE A 480 13.62 -7.82 0.52
C PHE A 480 13.29 -9.32 0.60
N GLN A 481 13.53 -10.03 -0.49
CA GLN A 481 13.47 -11.48 -0.57
C GLN A 481 14.42 -12.12 0.46
N PRO A 482 14.28 -13.42 0.78
CA PRO A 482 15.23 -14.13 1.65
C PRO A 482 16.69 -14.01 1.19
N ASP A 483 16.94 -13.95 -0.13
CA ASP A 483 18.27 -13.80 -0.72
C ASP A 483 18.80 -12.35 -0.74
N GLY A 484 18.01 -11.39 -0.21
CA GLY A 484 18.32 -9.97 -0.15
C GLY A 484 17.93 -9.17 -1.39
N THR A 485 17.37 -9.76 -2.44
CA THR A 485 16.87 -9.00 -3.60
C THR A 485 15.68 -8.14 -3.22
N VAL A 486 15.52 -6.98 -3.87
CA VAL A 486 14.46 -6.02 -3.52
C VAL A 486 13.10 -6.58 -3.93
N LEU A 487 12.17 -6.66 -2.97
CA LEU A 487 10.77 -7.03 -3.19
C LEU A 487 9.88 -5.78 -3.34
N ASN A 488 9.97 -4.84 -2.40
CA ASN A 488 9.22 -3.58 -2.42
C ASN A 488 10.09 -2.38 -2.09
N ALA A 489 9.69 -1.23 -2.66
CA ALA A 489 10.29 0.08 -2.44
C ALA A 489 10.28 0.49 -0.93
N PRO A 490 11.05 1.51 -0.54
CA PRO A 490 11.80 2.47 -1.36
C PRO A 490 13.21 2.04 -1.73
N ALA A 491 13.76 0.97 -1.16
CA ALA A 491 15.06 0.47 -1.61
C ALA A 491 15.01 0.05 -3.10
N VAL A 492 16.04 0.42 -3.85
CA VAL A 492 16.19 0.07 -5.27
C VAL A 492 17.36 -0.89 -5.52
N ARG A 493 18.15 -1.18 -4.47
CA ARG A 493 19.32 -2.07 -4.51
C ARG A 493 19.15 -3.21 -3.51
N PRO A 494 19.64 -4.42 -3.81
CA PRO A 494 19.59 -5.55 -2.89
C PRO A 494 20.40 -5.30 -1.63
N LEU A 495 20.11 -6.05 -0.57
CA LEU A 495 20.96 -6.11 0.63
C LEU A 495 22.37 -6.53 0.25
N ALA A 496 23.38 -5.88 0.81
CA ALA A 496 24.77 -6.14 0.46
C ALA A 496 25.18 -7.57 0.81
N LYS A 497 25.95 -8.20 -0.08
CA LYS A 497 26.65 -9.45 0.23
C LYS A 497 27.73 -9.15 1.29
N LEU A 498 27.92 -10.09 2.22
CA LEU A 498 29.01 -9.98 3.19
C LEU A 498 30.34 -10.21 2.49
N ASP A 499 31.31 -9.40 2.82
CA ASP A 499 32.67 -9.56 2.33
C ASP A 499 33.41 -10.54 3.25
N GLN A 500 33.38 -11.83 2.90
CA GLN A 500 34.01 -12.91 3.69
C GLN A 500 35.50 -12.68 3.97
N SER A 501 36.19 -11.83 3.21
CA SER A 501 37.60 -11.49 3.41
C SER A 501 37.85 -10.55 4.61
N ARG A 502 36.88 -9.68 4.92
CA ARG A 502 36.96 -8.76 6.08
C ARG A 502 36.58 -9.43 7.41
N ASP A 503 35.64 -10.35 7.35
CA ASP A 503 35.16 -11.09 8.54
C ASP A 503 36.22 -12.08 9.06
N ALA A 504 36.92 -12.77 8.16
CA ALA A 504 38.03 -13.66 8.51
C ALA A 504 39.26 -12.91 9.10
N ALA A 505 39.49 -11.67 8.68
CA ALA A 505 40.55 -10.84 9.25
C ALA A 505 40.21 -10.35 10.67
N ALA A 506 38.94 -9.99 10.92
CA ALA A 506 38.48 -9.57 12.24
C ALA A 506 38.45 -10.73 13.25
N GLU A 507 38.09 -11.94 12.80
CA GLU A 507 38.16 -13.16 13.65
C GLU A 507 39.61 -13.56 13.96
N GLN A 508 40.55 -13.37 13.04
CA GLN A 508 41.97 -13.64 13.29
C GLN A 508 42.62 -12.59 14.23
N GLU A 509 42.20 -11.33 14.15
CA GLU A 509 42.66 -10.30 15.10
C GLU A 509 42.08 -10.53 16.51
N ALA A 510 40.82 -10.93 16.62
CA ALA A 510 40.21 -11.25 17.92
C ALA A 510 40.83 -12.49 18.57
N ALA A 511 41.21 -13.50 17.79
CA ALA A 511 41.87 -14.73 18.29
C ALA A 511 43.37 -14.53 18.65
N GLN A 512 43.95 -13.38 18.30
CA GLN A 512 45.33 -13.04 18.66
C GLN A 512 45.46 -12.15 19.94
N VAL A 513 44.33 -11.79 20.54
CA VAL A 513 44.25 -10.92 21.73
C VAL A 513 43.97 -11.73 23.01
N ASP A 514 43.66 -13.02 22.92
CA ASP A 514 43.58 -14.00 24.00
C ASP A 514 44.93 -14.81 24.04
#